data_41080de7fddf8afd5dd3cce4344af048
#
_entry.id   41080de7fddf8afd5dd3cce4344af048
#
_cell.length_a   1.000
_cell.length_b   1.000
_cell.length_c   1.000
_cell.angle_alpha   90.00
_cell.angle_beta   90.00
_cell.angle_gamma   90.00
#
_symmetry.space_group_name_H-M   'P 1'
#
loop_
_entity.id
_entity.type
_entity.pdbx_description
1 polymer ?
#
loop_
_entity_poly.entity_id
_entity_poly.type
_entity_poly.pdbx_seq_one_letter_code
_entity_poly.pdbx_strand_id
1 'polypeptide(L)'
;MKKLSVCVLFGGMSPEHEVSLRSAESVLNQLDKQKYNLFPVGITKRGDWILYGGEDYSALPGGVWETCPENRRAAISPVRGQGLLSFEGDCVVREHIDVVFPVLHGEHGEDGTVQGLLRLAGLPFVGPDVAASAVCMDKTLTKLVADHAGIRQAAWELVNASALRGDCTRLLERLEARFAYPMFVKPAGTGSSVGVSKALDRAALERALRDAAKFDKKVLVEEFIDGQEVEVAVLGNDAPAASVCGEIVAGADFYDYEAKYISDCAKLVIPARLDETVSERVRDTAIRAYRALGCRGLSRVDFFVMRKDREVVFNEINTIPGFTSISMYPKLFEASGIPYPELLDRLIELAMEA
;
A
#
# COMPACT_ATOMS: atom_id res chain seq x y z
N MET A 1 9.74 14.49 28.99
CA MET A 1 10.05 13.12 28.54
C MET A 1 11.17 13.18 27.53
N LYS A 2 11.98 12.12 27.39
CA LYS A 2 12.98 12.04 26.29
C LYS A 2 12.22 11.89 24.97
N LYS A 3 12.59 12.68 23.96
CA LYS A 3 11.98 12.53 22.63
C LYS A 3 12.36 11.18 22.03
N LEU A 4 11.40 10.54 21.32
CA LEU A 4 11.69 9.36 20.52
C LEU A 4 12.35 9.76 19.20
N SER A 5 13.31 8.97 18.76
CA SER A 5 14.00 9.14 17.48
C SER A 5 13.28 8.32 16.41
N VAL A 6 12.61 9.01 15.48
CA VAL A 6 11.80 8.42 14.41
C VAL A 6 12.53 8.56 13.08
N CYS A 7 12.85 7.42 12.46
CA CYS A 7 13.37 7.40 11.10
C CYS A 7 12.21 7.27 10.11
N VAL A 8 11.96 8.30 9.31
CA VAL A 8 10.96 8.26 8.23
C VAL A 8 11.64 7.85 6.94
N LEU A 9 11.31 6.65 6.42
CA LEU A 9 11.84 6.14 5.16
C LEU A 9 10.91 6.51 4.01
N PHE A 10 11.44 7.09 2.93
CA PHE A 10 10.65 7.52 1.80
C PHE A 10 11.38 7.35 0.45
N GLY A 11 10.66 7.59 -0.65
CA GLY A 11 11.18 7.45 -2.01
C GLY A 11 11.10 6.01 -2.51
N GLY A 12 12.21 5.38 -2.81
CA GLY A 12 12.29 4.02 -3.33
C GLY A 12 12.44 3.93 -4.83
N MET A 13 12.69 2.73 -5.34
CA MET A 13 12.92 2.45 -6.77
C MET A 13 11.64 2.16 -7.55
N SER A 14 10.51 2.04 -6.84
CA SER A 14 9.21 1.72 -7.46
C SER A 14 8.66 2.86 -8.32
N PRO A 15 7.72 2.59 -9.23
CA PRO A 15 7.00 3.64 -9.96
C PRO A 15 6.24 4.62 -9.07
N GLU A 16 5.98 4.25 -7.81
CA GLU A 16 5.26 5.06 -6.82
C GLU A 16 6.17 6.01 -6.02
N HIS A 17 7.42 6.19 -6.46
CA HIS A 17 8.41 7.07 -5.82
C HIS A 17 7.86 8.46 -5.49
N GLU A 18 7.23 9.14 -6.45
CA GLU A 18 6.69 10.50 -6.27
C GLU A 18 5.54 10.55 -5.24
N VAL A 19 4.74 9.48 -5.16
CA VAL A 19 3.68 9.35 -4.15
C VAL A 19 4.29 9.25 -2.76
N SER A 20 5.38 8.48 -2.64
CA SER A 20 6.15 8.35 -1.40
C SER A 20 6.74 9.68 -0.93
N LEU A 21 7.31 10.48 -1.83
CA LEU A 21 7.85 11.82 -1.50
C LEU A 21 6.76 12.74 -0.92
N ARG A 22 5.58 12.79 -1.56
CA ARG A 22 4.44 13.59 -1.09
C ARG A 22 3.87 13.07 0.24
N SER A 23 3.81 11.76 0.41
CA SER A 23 3.38 11.13 1.66
C SER A 23 4.36 11.45 2.79
N ALA A 24 5.66 11.42 2.53
CA ALA A 24 6.70 11.75 3.49
C ALA A 24 6.67 13.22 3.90
N GLU A 25 6.50 14.15 2.95
CA GLU A 25 6.30 15.57 3.24
C GLU A 25 5.14 15.75 4.22
N SER A 26 4.00 15.11 3.94
CA SER A 26 2.81 15.19 4.78
C SER A 26 3.06 14.63 6.17
N VAL A 27 3.64 13.43 6.30
CA VAL A 27 3.95 12.78 7.58
C VAL A 27 4.94 13.60 8.40
N LEU A 28 6.05 14.05 7.80
CA LEU A 28 7.10 14.83 8.49
C LEU A 28 6.60 16.19 8.98
N ASN A 29 5.66 16.81 8.25
CA ASN A 29 5.05 18.08 8.67
C ASN A 29 4.00 17.90 9.80
N GLN A 30 3.38 16.72 9.93
CA GLN A 30 2.36 16.44 10.93
C GLN A 30 2.92 15.82 12.23
N LEU A 31 4.12 15.24 12.17
CA LEU A 31 4.78 14.71 13.38
C LEU A 31 5.21 15.83 14.33
N ASP A 32 4.83 15.71 15.61
CA ASP A 32 5.13 16.70 16.64
C ASP A 32 6.63 16.72 16.97
N LYS A 33 7.33 17.76 16.52
CA LYS A 33 8.75 17.98 16.80
C LYS A 33 9.07 18.19 18.29
N GLN A 34 8.07 18.36 19.16
CA GLN A 34 8.28 18.37 20.61
C GLN A 34 8.36 16.95 21.19
N LYS A 35 7.71 15.98 20.55
CA LYS A 35 7.71 14.56 20.95
C LYS A 35 8.80 13.76 20.25
N TYR A 36 9.16 14.11 19.02
CA TYR A 36 10.01 13.31 18.14
C TYR A 36 11.26 14.05 17.67
N ASN A 37 12.39 13.34 17.60
CA ASN A 37 13.54 13.69 16.80
C ASN A 37 13.39 12.99 15.44
N LEU A 38 13.32 13.73 14.34
CA LEU A 38 13.03 13.19 13.02
C LEU A 38 14.34 12.94 12.25
N PHE A 39 14.43 11.76 11.65
CA PHE A 39 15.51 11.34 10.77
C PHE A 39 14.90 10.98 9.40
N PRO A 40 14.72 11.96 8.49
CA PRO A 40 14.18 11.70 7.18
C PRO A 40 15.22 11.04 6.29
N VAL A 41 15.00 9.79 5.89
CA VAL A 41 15.90 9.01 5.05
C VAL A 41 15.21 8.72 3.72
N GLY A 42 15.72 9.35 2.67
CA GLY A 42 15.22 9.16 1.31
C GLY A 42 16.00 8.08 0.57
N ILE A 43 15.28 7.28 -0.22
CA ILE A 43 15.85 6.31 -1.16
C ILE A 43 15.60 6.85 -2.57
N THR A 44 16.69 7.11 -3.31
CA THR A 44 16.58 7.62 -4.68
C THR A 44 16.04 6.56 -5.63
N LYS A 45 15.62 6.96 -6.83
CA LYS A 45 15.23 6.02 -7.91
C LYS A 45 16.35 5.06 -8.32
N ARG A 46 17.61 5.35 -7.97
CA ARG A 46 18.78 4.48 -8.21
C ARG A 46 19.07 3.55 -7.03
N GLY A 47 18.36 3.71 -5.90
CA GLY A 47 18.58 2.92 -4.69
C GLY A 47 19.61 3.50 -3.73
N ASP A 48 20.10 4.72 -3.94
CA ASP A 48 20.98 5.40 -2.98
C ASP A 48 20.18 5.86 -1.75
N TRP A 49 20.71 5.62 -0.56
CA TRP A 49 20.09 6.03 0.70
C TRP A 49 20.73 7.33 1.20
N ILE A 50 19.91 8.31 1.50
CA ILE A 50 20.33 9.66 1.89
C ILE A 50 19.58 10.08 3.14
N LEU A 51 20.31 10.40 4.22
CA LEU A 51 19.76 11.14 5.34
C LEU A 51 19.64 12.60 4.90
N TYR A 52 18.39 13.06 4.73
CA TYR A 52 18.09 14.42 4.32
C TYR A 52 18.41 15.42 5.43
N GLY A 53 19.30 16.37 5.14
CA GLY A 53 19.79 17.35 6.10
C GLY A 53 19.00 18.67 6.12
N GLY A 54 18.05 18.86 5.20
CA GLY A 54 17.23 20.07 5.14
C GLY A 54 16.12 20.10 6.19
N GLU A 55 15.66 21.30 6.53
CA GLU A 55 14.55 21.53 7.47
C GLU A 55 13.21 21.70 6.76
N ASP A 56 13.23 22.01 5.47
CA ASP A 56 12.05 22.25 4.64
C ASP A 56 11.66 20.98 3.88
N TYR A 57 10.59 20.32 4.32
CA TYR A 57 10.08 19.10 3.70
C TYR A 57 9.32 19.35 2.40
N SER A 58 8.98 20.60 2.06
CA SER A 58 8.38 20.93 0.76
C SER A 58 9.36 20.69 -0.42
N ALA A 59 10.64 20.52 -0.13
CA ALA A 59 11.67 20.15 -1.10
C ALA A 59 11.61 18.67 -1.52
N LEU A 60 10.87 17.80 -0.79
CA LEU A 60 10.80 16.38 -1.10
C LEU A 60 10.08 16.10 -2.43
N PRO A 61 8.87 16.61 -2.69
CA PRO A 61 8.24 16.46 -3.99
C PRO A 61 9.07 17.13 -5.09
N GLY A 62 9.23 16.44 -6.22
CA GLY A 62 10.00 16.96 -7.37
C GLY A 62 11.51 16.74 -7.28
N GLY A 63 12.01 16.04 -6.26
CA GLY A 63 13.38 15.54 -6.21
C GLY A 63 14.47 16.54 -5.82
N VAL A 64 14.12 17.79 -5.47
CA VAL A 64 15.10 18.82 -5.09
C VAL A 64 15.89 18.43 -3.83
N TRP A 65 15.27 17.64 -2.94
CA TRP A 65 15.90 17.14 -1.72
C TRP A 65 17.21 16.38 -1.97
N GLU A 66 17.34 15.68 -3.11
CA GLU A 66 18.54 14.88 -3.42
C GLU A 66 19.83 15.73 -3.50
N THR A 67 19.70 17.01 -3.79
CA THR A 67 20.82 17.95 -3.98
C THR A 67 21.07 18.89 -2.80
N CYS A 68 20.40 18.65 -1.66
CA CYS A 68 20.61 19.45 -0.45
C CYS A 68 22.07 19.31 0.04
N PRO A 69 22.79 20.42 0.29
CA PRO A 69 24.21 20.36 0.67
C PRO A 69 24.47 19.67 2.00
N GLU A 70 23.49 19.69 2.91
CA GLU A 70 23.56 19.09 4.24
C GLU A 70 23.27 17.57 4.22
N ASN A 71 22.97 17.02 3.06
CA ASN A 71 22.71 15.59 2.90
C ASN A 71 23.89 14.73 3.23
N ARG A 72 23.61 13.61 3.88
CA ARG A 72 24.61 12.57 4.16
C ARG A 72 24.17 11.24 3.55
N ARG A 73 25.09 10.49 2.97
CA ARG A 73 24.83 9.09 2.63
C ARG A 73 24.44 8.33 3.90
N ALA A 74 23.51 7.41 3.79
CA ALA A 74 23.00 6.68 4.94
C ALA A 74 22.80 5.20 4.63
N ALA A 75 22.67 4.38 5.67
CA ALA A 75 22.26 2.99 5.59
C ALA A 75 21.67 2.54 6.92
N ILE A 76 20.67 1.67 6.90
CA ILE A 76 20.29 0.93 8.10
C ILE A 76 21.19 -0.29 8.20
N SER A 77 21.92 -0.39 9.33
CA SER A 77 22.77 -1.55 9.58
C SER A 77 21.93 -2.79 9.87
N PRO A 78 22.17 -3.92 9.20
CA PRO A 78 21.52 -5.18 9.56
C PRO A 78 22.03 -5.74 10.89
N VAL A 79 23.12 -5.19 11.43
CA VAL A 79 23.65 -5.59 12.72
C VAL A 79 22.81 -5.02 13.83
N ARG A 80 22.18 -5.89 14.59
CA ARG A 80 21.24 -5.53 15.66
C ARG A 80 21.82 -4.50 16.61
N GLY A 81 21.05 -3.45 16.88
CA GLY A 81 21.39 -2.37 17.79
C GLY A 81 22.33 -1.32 17.21
N GLN A 82 22.75 -1.38 15.96
CA GLN A 82 23.53 -0.31 15.33
C GLN A 82 22.68 0.83 14.75
N GLY A 83 21.41 0.58 14.43
CA GLY A 83 20.49 1.60 13.96
C GLY A 83 20.85 2.19 12.61
N LEU A 84 20.66 3.50 12.46
CA LEU A 84 20.98 4.25 11.25
C LEU A 84 22.46 4.68 11.28
N LEU A 85 23.15 4.41 10.19
CA LEU A 85 24.51 4.88 9.93
C LEU A 85 24.45 6.04 8.93
N SER A 86 25.13 7.15 9.23
CA SER A 86 25.34 8.23 8.28
C SER A 86 26.85 8.43 8.03
N PHE A 87 27.20 8.89 6.84
CA PHE A 87 28.59 8.97 6.40
C PHE A 87 28.99 10.43 6.18
N GLU A 88 29.97 10.91 6.96
CA GLU A 88 30.57 12.25 6.88
C GLU A 88 32.03 12.14 6.41
N GLY A 89 32.26 12.25 5.09
CA GLY A 89 33.57 11.91 4.52
C GLY A 89 33.94 10.45 4.80
N ASP A 90 35.07 10.23 5.47
CA ASP A 90 35.54 8.89 5.87
C ASP A 90 35.00 8.44 7.25
N CYS A 91 34.24 9.29 7.93
CA CYS A 91 33.70 9.00 9.24
C CYS A 91 32.29 8.39 9.13
N VAL A 92 32.03 7.38 9.98
CA VAL A 92 30.69 6.79 10.14
C VAL A 92 30.10 7.28 11.45
N VAL A 93 28.98 7.97 11.36
CA VAL A 93 28.21 8.43 12.51
C VAL A 93 27.04 7.48 12.73
N ARG A 94 26.86 7.07 13.97
CA ARG A 94 25.75 6.19 14.37
C ARG A 94 24.65 7.01 15.01
N GLU A 95 23.48 7.00 14.38
CA GLU A 95 22.27 7.64 14.87
C GLU A 95 21.40 6.61 15.62
N HIS A 96 20.99 6.99 16.82
CA HIS A 96 20.05 6.16 17.58
C HIS A 96 18.64 6.33 17.04
N ILE A 97 17.99 5.22 16.66
CA ILE A 97 16.62 5.18 16.16
C ILE A 97 15.79 4.30 17.10
N ASP A 98 14.67 4.83 17.62
CA ASP A 98 13.72 4.10 18.44
C ASP A 98 12.71 3.36 17.58
N VAL A 99 12.26 3.97 16.45
CA VAL A 99 11.26 3.41 15.54
C VAL A 99 11.46 3.90 14.13
N VAL A 100 11.13 3.06 13.16
CA VAL A 100 11.13 3.41 11.73
C VAL A 100 9.68 3.57 11.25
N PHE A 101 9.41 4.65 10.51
CA PHE A 101 8.14 4.89 9.85
C PHE A 101 8.36 4.77 8.32
N PRO A 102 8.12 3.59 7.72
CA PRO A 102 8.19 3.44 6.28
C PRO A 102 7.00 4.16 5.62
N VAL A 103 7.29 5.03 4.66
CA VAL A 103 6.32 5.69 3.79
C VAL A 103 6.68 5.35 2.35
N LEU A 104 7.05 4.09 2.15
CA LEU A 104 7.45 3.50 0.88
C LEU A 104 6.27 2.77 0.25
N HIS A 105 6.06 2.95 -1.05
CA HIS A 105 4.96 2.30 -1.75
C HIS A 105 5.47 1.34 -2.83
N GLY A 106 4.73 0.25 -3.05
CA GLY A 106 5.04 -0.76 -4.06
C GLY A 106 6.27 -1.63 -3.72
N GLU A 107 7.01 -1.99 -4.77
CA GLU A 107 8.18 -2.88 -4.71
C GLU A 107 9.23 -2.37 -3.72
N HIS A 108 9.78 -3.28 -2.93
CA HIS A 108 10.71 -3.08 -1.81
C HIS A 108 10.13 -2.33 -0.59
N GLY A 109 8.99 -1.64 -0.73
CA GLY A 109 8.33 -0.94 0.36
C GLY A 109 7.25 -1.78 1.05
N GLU A 110 6.42 -2.46 0.26
CA GLU A 110 5.24 -3.19 0.73
C GLU A 110 5.34 -4.72 0.59
N ASP A 111 6.44 -5.24 0.05
CA ASP A 111 6.64 -6.66 -0.27
C ASP A 111 7.38 -7.48 0.80
N GLY A 112 7.69 -6.89 1.94
CA GLY A 112 8.44 -7.52 3.03
C GLY A 112 9.95 -7.28 2.98
N THR A 113 10.49 -6.68 1.90
CA THR A 113 11.93 -6.48 1.72
C THR A 113 12.50 -5.50 2.77
N VAL A 114 11.95 -4.30 2.87
CA VAL A 114 12.38 -3.32 3.88
C VAL A 114 12.05 -3.79 5.28
N GLN A 115 10.91 -4.46 5.49
CA GLN A 115 10.52 -5.04 6.76
C GLN A 115 11.54 -6.10 7.22
N GLY A 116 12.04 -6.92 6.29
CA GLY A 116 13.10 -7.89 6.57
C GLY A 116 14.40 -7.26 7.04
N LEU A 117 14.83 -6.16 6.41
CA LEU A 117 16.01 -5.39 6.85
C LEU A 117 15.81 -4.83 8.27
N LEU A 118 14.63 -4.25 8.55
CA LEU A 118 14.31 -3.68 9.86
C LEU A 118 14.25 -4.74 10.96
N ARG A 119 13.71 -5.92 10.65
CA ARG A 119 13.71 -7.09 11.56
C ARG A 119 15.12 -7.55 11.89
N LEU A 120 16.00 -7.67 10.89
CA LEU A 120 17.41 -8.02 11.12
C LEU A 120 18.13 -6.98 12.00
N ALA A 121 17.91 -5.69 11.72
CA ALA A 121 18.43 -4.59 12.51
C ALA A 121 17.88 -4.55 13.95
N GLY A 122 16.76 -5.22 14.22
CA GLY A 122 16.06 -5.18 15.51
C GLY A 122 15.41 -3.84 15.77
N LEU A 123 14.97 -3.14 14.72
CA LEU A 123 14.28 -1.85 14.79
C LEU A 123 12.77 -2.07 14.74
N PRO A 124 12.00 -1.56 15.71
CA PRO A 124 10.55 -1.44 15.60
C PRO A 124 10.18 -0.61 14.36
N PHE A 125 9.06 -0.95 13.72
CA PHE A 125 8.60 -0.18 12.55
C PHE A 125 7.08 -0.16 12.43
N VAL A 126 6.57 0.90 11.86
CA VAL A 126 5.16 1.09 11.57
C VAL A 126 4.75 0.22 10.38
N GLY A 127 3.66 -0.52 10.54
CA GLY A 127 3.07 -1.33 9.49
C GLY A 127 3.18 -2.84 9.71
N PRO A 128 2.63 -3.61 8.77
CA PRO A 128 2.66 -5.08 8.79
C PRO A 128 4.08 -5.64 8.71
N ASP A 129 4.25 -6.83 9.30
CA ASP A 129 5.53 -7.56 9.30
C ASP A 129 5.81 -8.21 7.93
N VAL A 130 6.99 -8.79 7.79
CA VAL A 130 7.52 -9.41 6.56
C VAL A 130 6.52 -10.33 5.88
N ALA A 131 5.94 -11.28 6.63
CA ALA A 131 5.02 -12.27 6.06
C ALA A 131 3.72 -11.62 5.55
N ALA A 132 3.12 -10.74 6.34
CA ALA A 132 1.90 -10.04 5.96
C ALA A 132 2.13 -9.14 4.74
N SER A 133 3.21 -8.36 4.74
CA SER A 133 3.59 -7.51 3.61
C SER A 133 3.76 -8.32 2.32
N ALA A 134 4.53 -9.42 2.37
CA ALA A 134 4.76 -10.27 1.20
C ALA A 134 3.48 -10.94 0.67
N VAL A 135 2.62 -11.43 1.57
CA VAL A 135 1.33 -12.06 1.20
C VAL A 135 0.38 -11.02 0.63
N CYS A 136 0.28 -9.84 1.22
CA CYS A 136 -0.64 -8.78 0.77
C CYS A 136 -0.22 -8.18 -0.57
N MET A 137 1.07 -8.10 -0.86
CA MET A 137 1.57 -7.63 -2.15
C MET A 137 1.25 -8.59 -3.30
N ASP A 138 1.30 -9.89 -3.05
CA ASP A 138 0.95 -10.93 -4.03
C ASP A 138 -0.57 -11.21 -4.01
N LYS A 139 -1.30 -10.66 -4.98
CA LYS A 139 -2.76 -10.81 -5.09
C LYS A 139 -3.21 -12.28 -5.10
N THR A 140 -2.40 -13.20 -5.63
CA THR A 140 -2.76 -14.63 -5.64
C THR A 140 -2.68 -15.24 -4.26
N LEU A 141 -1.67 -14.87 -3.47
CA LEU A 141 -1.54 -15.32 -2.07
C LEU A 141 -2.62 -14.69 -1.20
N THR A 142 -2.86 -13.39 -1.35
CA THR A 142 -3.96 -12.69 -0.67
C THR A 142 -5.29 -13.41 -0.90
N LYS A 143 -5.60 -13.76 -2.16
CA LYS A 143 -6.84 -14.45 -2.51
C LYS A 143 -6.95 -15.85 -1.93
N LEU A 144 -5.87 -16.62 -1.91
CA LEU A 144 -5.84 -17.93 -1.27
C LEU A 144 -6.13 -17.86 0.23
N VAL A 145 -5.55 -16.86 0.92
CA VAL A 145 -5.82 -16.64 2.35
C VAL A 145 -7.25 -16.17 2.57
N ALA A 146 -7.76 -15.26 1.75
CA ALA A 146 -9.14 -14.77 1.83
C ALA A 146 -10.16 -15.91 1.59
N ASP A 147 -9.92 -16.79 0.61
CA ASP A 147 -10.75 -17.99 0.36
C ASP A 147 -10.76 -18.90 1.59
N HIS A 148 -9.58 -19.18 2.16
CA HIS A 148 -9.47 -20.03 3.37
C HIS A 148 -10.21 -19.41 4.58
N ALA A 149 -10.17 -18.08 4.70
CA ALA A 149 -10.88 -17.36 5.76
C ALA A 149 -12.40 -17.19 5.50
N GLY A 150 -12.91 -17.73 4.40
CA GLY A 150 -14.33 -17.62 4.02
C GLY A 150 -14.74 -16.16 3.74
N ILE A 151 -13.83 -15.34 3.22
CA ILE A 151 -14.09 -13.96 2.81
C ILE A 151 -14.50 -13.98 1.34
N ARG A 152 -15.69 -13.44 1.03
CA ARG A 152 -16.17 -13.35 -0.35
C ARG A 152 -15.30 -12.41 -1.16
N GLN A 153 -14.89 -12.86 -2.32
CA GLN A 153 -14.10 -12.10 -3.30
C GLN A 153 -14.54 -12.45 -4.73
N ALA A 154 -14.07 -11.70 -5.72
CA ALA A 154 -14.30 -12.01 -7.12
C ALA A 154 -13.78 -13.41 -7.45
N ALA A 155 -14.50 -14.18 -8.25
CA ALA A 155 -13.97 -15.43 -8.80
C ALA A 155 -12.72 -15.14 -9.64
N TRP A 156 -11.70 -15.98 -9.48
CA TRP A 156 -10.38 -15.70 -10.06
C TRP A 156 -9.67 -16.94 -10.57
N GLU A 157 -8.70 -16.72 -11.45
CA GLU A 157 -7.79 -17.77 -11.94
C GLU A 157 -6.39 -17.23 -12.15
N LEU A 158 -5.40 -18.00 -11.71
CA LEU A 158 -3.98 -17.72 -11.94
C LEU A 158 -3.55 -18.23 -13.32
N VAL A 159 -2.97 -17.35 -14.13
CA VAL A 159 -2.31 -17.66 -15.38
C VAL A 159 -0.81 -17.39 -15.25
N ASN A 160 0.01 -18.42 -15.41
CA ASN A 160 1.45 -18.21 -15.48
C ASN A 160 1.85 -17.64 -16.86
N ALA A 161 2.72 -16.66 -16.92
CA ALA A 161 3.20 -16.05 -18.15
C ALA A 161 3.80 -17.07 -19.15
N SER A 162 4.33 -18.20 -18.65
CA SER A 162 4.80 -19.29 -19.49
C SER A 162 3.71 -19.93 -20.34
N ALA A 163 2.45 -19.92 -19.88
CA ALA A 163 1.30 -20.45 -20.61
C ALA A 163 0.88 -19.58 -21.82
N LEU A 164 1.42 -18.37 -21.92
CA LEU A 164 1.18 -17.43 -23.00
C LEU A 164 2.22 -17.54 -24.14
N ARG A 165 3.18 -18.47 -24.02
CA ARG A 165 4.17 -18.73 -25.05
C ARG A 165 3.54 -19.56 -26.17
N GLY A 166 3.51 -19.00 -27.38
CA GLY A 166 2.92 -19.66 -28.56
C GLY A 166 1.39 -19.55 -28.61
N ASP A 167 0.73 -20.65 -29.00
CA ASP A 167 -0.73 -20.71 -29.12
C ASP A 167 -1.39 -20.86 -27.74
N CYS A 168 -2.19 -19.86 -27.37
CA CYS A 168 -2.93 -19.83 -26.11
C CYS A 168 -4.43 -20.11 -26.27
N THR A 169 -4.87 -20.64 -27.41
CA THR A 169 -6.29 -20.92 -27.70
C THR A 169 -6.98 -21.71 -26.59
N ARG A 170 -6.37 -22.81 -26.12
CA ARG A 170 -6.92 -23.65 -25.03
C ARG A 170 -7.01 -22.91 -23.71
N LEU A 171 -6.07 -22.02 -23.43
CA LEU A 171 -6.10 -21.18 -22.22
C LEU A 171 -7.29 -20.20 -22.29
N LEU A 172 -7.48 -19.54 -23.43
CA LEU A 172 -8.59 -18.60 -23.63
C LEU A 172 -9.94 -19.32 -23.53
N GLU A 173 -10.09 -20.48 -24.16
CA GLU A 173 -11.30 -21.32 -24.06
C GLU A 173 -11.62 -21.70 -22.61
N ARG A 174 -10.61 -22.06 -21.81
CA ARG A 174 -10.79 -22.39 -20.39
C ARG A 174 -11.25 -21.19 -19.58
N LEU A 175 -10.67 -20.01 -19.81
CA LEU A 175 -11.06 -18.78 -19.13
C LEU A 175 -12.48 -18.37 -19.50
N GLU A 176 -12.86 -18.46 -20.77
CA GLU A 176 -14.21 -18.16 -21.28
C GLU A 176 -15.27 -19.16 -20.79
N ALA A 177 -14.87 -20.40 -20.54
CA ALA A 177 -15.76 -21.40 -19.92
C ALA A 177 -16.05 -21.09 -18.44
N ARG A 178 -15.16 -20.35 -17.78
CA ARG A 178 -15.25 -20.01 -16.35
C ARG A 178 -15.84 -18.65 -16.09
N PHE A 179 -15.51 -17.66 -16.91
CA PHE A 179 -15.87 -16.26 -16.73
C PHE A 179 -16.62 -15.69 -17.94
N ALA A 180 -17.65 -14.88 -17.64
CA ALA A 180 -18.29 -14.04 -18.65
C ALA A 180 -17.49 -12.75 -18.89
N TYR A 181 -17.58 -12.17 -20.07
CA TYR A 181 -17.09 -10.82 -20.31
C TYR A 181 -17.98 -9.75 -19.68
N PRO A 182 -17.40 -8.63 -19.21
CA PRO A 182 -15.98 -8.33 -19.21
C PRO A 182 -15.21 -9.09 -18.12
N MET A 183 -13.90 -9.31 -18.34
CA MET A 183 -12.97 -9.86 -17.37
C MET A 183 -11.92 -8.83 -16.99
N PHE A 184 -11.43 -8.86 -15.75
CA PHE A 184 -10.25 -8.10 -15.36
C PHE A 184 -9.00 -8.95 -15.41
N VAL A 185 -7.92 -8.38 -15.94
CA VAL A 185 -6.60 -9.01 -16.02
C VAL A 185 -5.61 -8.13 -15.27
N LYS A 186 -4.88 -8.71 -14.32
CA LYS A 186 -3.99 -7.97 -13.41
C LYS A 186 -2.66 -8.73 -13.24
N PRO A 187 -1.50 -8.07 -13.23
CA PRO A 187 -0.28 -8.68 -12.68
C PRO A 187 -0.49 -8.96 -11.19
N ALA A 188 0.06 -10.06 -10.67
CA ALA A 188 -0.18 -10.45 -9.27
C ALA A 188 0.54 -9.55 -8.26
N GLY A 189 1.79 -9.15 -8.55
CA GLY A 189 2.67 -8.45 -7.61
C GLY A 189 2.88 -6.96 -7.91
N THR A 190 1.99 -6.30 -8.67
CA THR A 190 2.09 -4.87 -8.95
C THR A 190 1.06 -4.07 -8.17
N GLY A 191 1.43 -2.85 -7.72
CA GLY A 191 0.55 -1.86 -7.11
C GLY A 191 -0.05 -0.89 -8.13
N SER A 192 -0.83 0.07 -7.64
CA SER A 192 -1.29 1.28 -8.37
C SER A 192 -1.91 1.02 -9.74
N SER A 193 -2.63 -0.09 -9.91
CA SER A 193 -3.29 -0.47 -11.18
C SER A 193 -2.34 -0.63 -12.39
N VAL A 194 -1.01 -0.72 -12.17
CA VAL A 194 -0.05 -0.92 -13.27
C VAL A 194 -0.29 -2.28 -13.94
N GLY A 195 -0.52 -2.26 -15.26
CA GLY A 195 -0.75 -3.46 -16.05
C GLY A 195 -2.16 -4.08 -15.87
N VAL A 196 -3.08 -3.42 -15.18
CA VAL A 196 -4.47 -3.85 -15.05
C VAL A 196 -5.27 -3.48 -16.30
N SER A 197 -6.06 -4.40 -16.81
CA SER A 197 -6.88 -4.21 -18.00
C SER A 197 -8.26 -4.85 -17.87
N LYS A 198 -9.28 -4.20 -18.46
CA LYS A 198 -10.64 -4.73 -18.61
C LYS A 198 -10.78 -5.31 -20.03
N ALA A 199 -10.96 -6.61 -20.12
CA ALA A 199 -11.14 -7.31 -21.40
C ALA A 199 -12.63 -7.47 -21.71
N LEU A 200 -13.07 -6.97 -22.86
CA LEU A 200 -14.46 -6.99 -23.29
C LEU A 200 -14.77 -8.16 -24.23
N ASP A 201 -13.75 -8.77 -24.79
CA ASP A 201 -13.81 -9.88 -25.74
C ASP A 201 -12.52 -10.70 -25.72
N ARG A 202 -12.50 -11.82 -26.49
CA ARG A 202 -11.34 -12.74 -26.59
C ARG A 202 -10.06 -12.03 -27.04
N ALA A 203 -10.14 -11.14 -28.02
CA ALA A 203 -8.98 -10.44 -28.54
C ALA A 203 -8.40 -9.46 -27.51
N ALA A 204 -9.27 -8.77 -26.76
CA ALA A 204 -8.87 -7.91 -25.65
C ALA A 204 -8.28 -8.74 -24.49
N LEU A 205 -8.85 -9.91 -24.19
CA LEU A 205 -8.35 -10.81 -23.15
C LEU A 205 -6.92 -11.29 -23.48
N GLU A 206 -6.68 -11.74 -24.71
CA GLU A 206 -5.34 -12.17 -25.13
C GLU A 206 -4.32 -11.03 -25.01
N ARG A 207 -4.65 -9.83 -25.50
CA ARG A 207 -3.78 -8.65 -25.35
C ARG A 207 -3.51 -8.34 -23.89
N ALA A 208 -4.55 -8.26 -23.05
CA ALA A 208 -4.43 -7.97 -21.64
C ALA A 208 -3.53 -8.96 -20.88
N LEU A 209 -3.66 -10.27 -21.17
CA LEU A 209 -2.80 -11.30 -20.60
C LEU A 209 -1.32 -11.11 -20.99
N ARG A 210 -1.05 -10.83 -22.28
CA ARG A 210 0.31 -10.59 -22.76
C ARG A 210 0.91 -9.30 -22.19
N ASP A 211 0.10 -8.27 -22.02
CA ASP A 211 0.55 -7.00 -21.45
C ASP A 211 0.83 -7.14 -19.95
N ALA A 212 -0.07 -7.76 -19.17
CA ALA A 212 0.15 -8.03 -17.75
C ALA A 212 1.39 -8.92 -17.50
N ALA A 213 1.65 -9.90 -18.40
CA ALA A 213 2.82 -10.78 -18.33
C ALA A 213 4.17 -10.07 -18.55
N LYS A 214 4.18 -8.81 -19.00
CA LYS A 214 5.40 -7.98 -19.06
C LYS A 214 5.83 -7.48 -17.68
N PHE A 215 4.89 -7.37 -16.75
CA PHE A 215 5.10 -6.85 -15.40
C PHE A 215 5.30 -7.95 -14.35
N ASP A 216 4.64 -9.11 -14.52
CA ASP A 216 4.77 -10.23 -13.58
C ASP A 216 4.66 -11.57 -14.30
N LYS A 217 5.33 -12.58 -13.75
CA LYS A 217 5.22 -13.99 -14.19
C LYS A 217 3.87 -14.61 -13.83
N LYS A 218 3.17 -14.05 -12.85
CA LYS A 218 1.85 -14.43 -12.38
C LYS A 218 0.83 -13.38 -12.84
N VAL A 219 -0.15 -13.81 -13.62
CA VAL A 219 -1.24 -12.97 -14.10
C VAL A 219 -2.55 -13.48 -13.52
N LEU A 220 -3.31 -12.61 -12.89
CA LEU A 220 -4.61 -12.88 -12.33
C LEU A 220 -5.70 -12.51 -13.32
N VAL A 221 -6.65 -13.42 -13.55
CA VAL A 221 -7.88 -13.14 -14.29
C VAL A 221 -9.04 -13.22 -13.31
N GLU A 222 -9.89 -12.20 -13.30
CA GLU A 222 -11.03 -12.08 -12.38
C GLU A 222 -12.31 -11.79 -13.14
N GLU A 223 -13.43 -12.27 -12.59
CA GLU A 223 -14.75 -11.83 -13.00
C GLU A 223 -14.93 -10.32 -12.74
N PHE A 224 -15.75 -9.68 -13.54
CA PHE A 224 -16.17 -8.30 -13.31
C PHE A 224 -17.20 -8.23 -12.19
N ILE A 225 -16.96 -7.36 -11.23
CA ILE A 225 -17.91 -7.05 -10.16
C ILE A 225 -18.56 -5.69 -10.46
N ASP A 226 -19.85 -5.69 -10.76
CA ASP A 226 -20.63 -4.46 -10.85
C ASP A 226 -20.98 -3.97 -9.44
N GLY A 227 -20.15 -3.11 -8.91
CA GLY A 227 -20.19 -2.65 -7.53
C GLY A 227 -19.77 -1.20 -7.36
N GLN A 228 -20.05 -0.70 -6.17
CA GLN A 228 -19.56 0.56 -5.65
C GLN A 228 -18.20 0.29 -5.01
N GLU A 229 -17.17 1.04 -5.39
CA GLU A 229 -15.83 0.92 -4.76
C GLU A 229 -15.84 1.56 -3.39
N VAL A 230 -15.44 0.80 -2.37
CA VAL A 230 -15.45 1.21 -0.96
C VAL A 230 -14.13 0.85 -0.32
N GLU A 231 -13.55 1.80 0.39
CA GLU A 231 -12.31 1.64 1.13
C GLU A 231 -12.54 1.80 2.64
N VAL A 232 -11.82 1.01 3.43
CA VAL A 232 -11.83 1.08 4.91
C VAL A 232 -10.41 1.09 5.41
N ALA A 233 -10.10 2.04 6.30
CA ALA A 233 -8.83 2.06 7.03
C ALA A 233 -8.92 1.19 8.28
N VAL A 234 -7.90 0.38 8.54
CA VAL A 234 -7.78 -0.44 9.75
C VAL A 234 -6.54 -0.02 10.53
N LEU A 235 -6.67 0.10 11.86
CA LEU A 235 -5.64 0.53 12.78
C LEU A 235 -5.60 -0.40 13.98
N GLY A 236 -4.43 -0.89 14.36
CA GLY A 236 -4.23 -1.64 15.59
C GLY A 236 -3.49 -2.96 15.42
N ASN A 237 -3.12 -3.56 16.53
CA ASN A 237 -2.45 -4.86 16.60
C ASN A 237 -3.47 -5.97 16.95
N ASP A 238 -3.55 -6.41 18.21
CA ASP A 238 -4.41 -7.52 18.65
C ASP A 238 -5.91 -7.18 18.61
N ALA A 239 -6.25 -5.90 18.80
CA ALA A 239 -7.62 -5.39 18.76
C ALA A 239 -7.78 -4.30 17.68
N PRO A 240 -7.69 -4.66 16.38
CA PRO A 240 -7.80 -3.69 15.30
C PRO A 240 -9.20 -3.08 15.22
N ALA A 241 -9.22 -1.78 14.92
CA ALA A 241 -10.43 -0.99 14.70
C ALA A 241 -10.51 -0.53 13.25
N ALA A 242 -11.73 -0.60 12.68
CA ALA A 242 -12.02 -0.10 11.34
C ALA A 242 -12.60 1.31 11.39
N SER A 243 -12.19 2.17 10.49
CA SER A 243 -12.74 3.51 10.27
C SER A 243 -14.18 3.47 9.74
N VAL A 244 -14.76 4.64 9.51
CA VAL A 244 -15.91 4.76 8.60
C VAL A 244 -15.52 4.30 7.20
N CYS A 245 -16.52 3.88 6.38
CA CYS A 245 -16.30 3.54 4.99
C CYS A 245 -16.14 4.82 4.13
N GLY A 246 -15.24 4.80 3.16
CA GLY A 246 -15.11 5.80 2.11
C GLY A 246 -15.50 5.21 0.76
N GLU A 247 -16.11 6.02 -0.10
CA GLU A 247 -16.48 5.63 -1.46
C GLU A 247 -15.62 6.35 -2.47
N ILE A 248 -15.14 5.62 -3.48
CA ILE A 248 -14.50 6.19 -4.65
C ILE A 248 -15.52 6.26 -5.78
N VAL A 249 -15.82 7.48 -6.24
CA VAL A 249 -16.67 7.71 -7.40
C VAL A 249 -15.76 8.03 -8.58
N ALA A 250 -15.53 7.04 -9.42
CA ALA A 250 -14.74 7.22 -10.64
C ALA A 250 -15.46 8.15 -11.62
N GLY A 251 -14.74 9.08 -12.21
CA GLY A 251 -15.26 9.99 -13.25
C GLY A 251 -15.37 9.36 -14.64
N ALA A 252 -14.84 8.14 -14.83
CA ALA A 252 -14.85 7.35 -16.05
C ALA A 252 -15.02 5.85 -15.72
N ASP A 253 -15.17 5.00 -16.74
CA ASP A 253 -15.43 3.56 -16.60
C ASP A 253 -14.37 2.75 -15.84
N PHE A 254 -13.23 3.34 -15.50
CA PHE A 254 -12.14 2.66 -14.80
C PHE A 254 -11.26 3.65 -14.00
N TYR A 255 -10.93 3.29 -12.74
CA TYR A 255 -10.07 4.05 -11.84
C TYR A 255 -8.63 3.57 -11.96
N ASP A 256 -7.87 4.14 -12.90
CA ASP A 256 -6.46 3.83 -13.16
C ASP A 256 -5.46 4.69 -12.36
N TYR A 257 -4.17 4.52 -12.63
CA TYR A 257 -3.09 5.28 -11.98
C TYR A 257 -3.21 6.80 -12.19
N GLU A 258 -3.59 7.23 -13.40
CA GLU A 258 -3.75 8.67 -13.70
C GLU A 258 -4.92 9.26 -12.91
N ALA A 259 -6.02 8.51 -12.78
CA ALA A 259 -7.18 8.92 -11.99
C ALA A 259 -6.90 8.92 -10.47
N LYS A 260 -5.95 8.08 -9.99
CA LYS A 260 -5.58 7.99 -8.56
C LYS A 260 -4.70 9.14 -8.08
N TYR A 261 -3.78 9.65 -8.92
CA TYR A 261 -2.69 10.51 -8.45
C TYR A 261 -2.45 11.77 -9.29
N ILE A 262 -2.98 11.84 -10.51
CA ILE A 262 -2.66 12.94 -11.47
C ILE A 262 -3.88 13.78 -11.82
N SER A 263 -5.07 13.18 -11.93
CA SER A 263 -6.28 13.88 -12.32
C SER A 263 -7.27 14.01 -11.16
N ASP A 264 -7.87 15.19 -10.96
CA ASP A 264 -8.98 15.42 -10.02
C ASP A 264 -10.30 14.71 -10.42
N CYS A 265 -10.21 13.64 -11.23
CA CYS A 265 -11.37 12.99 -11.83
C CYS A 265 -12.09 12.02 -10.88
N ALA A 266 -11.49 11.60 -9.76
CA ALA A 266 -12.15 10.76 -8.79
C ALA A 266 -12.64 11.57 -7.58
N LYS A 267 -13.92 11.46 -7.28
CA LYS A 267 -14.51 12.10 -6.10
C LYS A 267 -14.52 11.14 -4.92
N LEU A 268 -13.87 11.53 -3.83
CA LEU A 268 -13.95 10.83 -2.55
C LEU A 268 -15.21 11.26 -1.81
N VAL A 269 -15.99 10.29 -1.33
CA VAL A 269 -17.20 10.51 -0.53
C VAL A 269 -16.99 9.83 0.82
N ILE A 270 -16.86 10.63 1.89
CA ILE A 270 -16.62 10.16 3.25
C ILE A 270 -17.64 10.82 4.18
N PRO A 271 -18.48 10.08 4.90
CA PRO A 271 -18.68 8.63 4.79
C PRO A 271 -19.25 8.19 3.44
N ALA A 272 -19.01 6.93 3.04
CA ALA A 272 -19.59 6.31 1.85
C ALA A 272 -21.13 6.31 1.90
N ARG A 273 -21.77 6.38 0.72
CA ARG A 273 -23.23 6.33 0.58
C ARG A 273 -23.73 4.89 0.71
N LEU A 274 -23.59 4.32 1.90
CA LEU A 274 -24.04 2.99 2.29
C LEU A 274 -25.07 3.10 3.41
N ASP A 275 -26.00 2.14 3.47
CA ASP A 275 -26.78 1.95 4.69
C ASP A 275 -25.89 1.38 5.82
N GLU A 276 -26.33 1.58 7.07
CA GLU A 276 -25.55 1.22 8.26
C GLU A 276 -25.21 -0.29 8.28
N THR A 277 -26.18 -1.14 7.93
CA THR A 277 -25.98 -2.60 7.94
C THR A 277 -24.91 -3.04 6.94
N VAL A 278 -24.86 -2.42 5.76
CA VAL A 278 -23.80 -2.69 4.77
C VAL A 278 -22.47 -2.13 5.24
N SER A 279 -22.46 -0.91 5.79
CA SER A 279 -21.24 -0.30 6.36
C SER A 279 -20.63 -1.17 7.46
N GLU A 280 -21.43 -1.68 8.37
CA GLU A 280 -20.96 -2.61 9.42
C GLU A 280 -20.38 -3.89 8.81
N ARG A 281 -21.05 -4.51 7.83
CA ARG A 281 -20.51 -5.71 7.16
C ARG A 281 -19.19 -5.45 6.45
N VAL A 282 -19.02 -4.29 5.80
CA VAL A 282 -17.74 -3.90 5.17
C VAL A 282 -16.65 -3.78 6.23
N ARG A 283 -16.91 -3.06 7.32
CA ARG A 283 -15.96 -2.86 8.43
C ARG A 283 -15.57 -4.18 9.11
N ASP A 284 -16.54 -5.03 9.39
CA ASP A 284 -16.30 -6.36 9.99
C ASP A 284 -15.46 -7.25 9.04
N THR A 285 -15.78 -7.21 7.75
CA THR A 285 -15.01 -7.97 6.76
C THR A 285 -13.59 -7.42 6.62
N ALA A 286 -13.39 -6.10 6.73
CA ALA A 286 -12.07 -5.48 6.74
C ALA A 286 -11.21 -5.97 7.92
N ILE A 287 -11.78 -6.03 9.13
CA ILE A 287 -11.10 -6.55 10.32
C ILE A 287 -10.77 -8.06 10.15
N ARG A 288 -11.70 -8.83 9.58
CA ARG A 288 -11.47 -10.27 9.32
C ARG A 288 -10.36 -10.48 8.30
N ALA A 289 -10.33 -9.73 7.20
CA ALA A 289 -9.27 -9.80 6.20
C ALA A 289 -7.92 -9.39 6.78
N TYR A 290 -7.88 -8.29 7.53
CA TYR A 290 -6.70 -7.79 8.22
C TYR A 290 -6.08 -8.83 9.14
N ARG A 291 -6.90 -9.49 9.97
CA ARG A 291 -6.45 -10.55 10.88
C ARG A 291 -6.01 -11.82 10.14
N ALA A 292 -6.76 -12.24 9.15
CA ALA A 292 -6.46 -13.45 8.38
C ALA A 292 -5.12 -13.33 7.62
N LEU A 293 -4.81 -12.12 7.12
CA LEU A 293 -3.57 -11.82 6.42
C LEU A 293 -2.40 -11.48 7.37
N GLY A 294 -2.63 -11.49 8.69
CA GLY A 294 -1.60 -11.25 9.69
C GLY A 294 -1.11 -9.80 9.74
N CYS A 295 -1.93 -8.84 9.30
CA CYS A 295 -1.58 -7.43 9.34
C CYS A 295 -1.50 -6.89 10.78
N ARG A 296 -0.68 -5.84 10.96
CA ARG A 296 -0.47 -5.10 12.20
C ARG A 296 -0.30 -3.61 11.90
N GLY A 297 -0.49 -2.77 12.90
CA GLY A 297 -0.33 -1.33 12.81
C GLY A 297 -1.41 -0.71 11.94
N LEU A 298 -1.29 -0.80 10.63
CA LEU A 298 -2.20 -0.20 9.67
C LEU A 298 -2.43 -1.07 8.43
N SER A 299 -3.56 -0.84 7.77
CA SER A 299 -3.82 -1.22 6.36
C SER A 299 -5.03 -0.48 5.84
N ARG A 300 -5.16 -0.32 4.51
CA ARG A 300 -6.41 0.02 3.86
C ARG A 300 -6.93 -1.21 3.16
N VAL A 301 -8.19 -1.52 3.37
CA VAL A 301 -8.87 -2.67 2.77
C VAL A 301 -9.92 -2.17 1.80
N ASP A 302 -9.86 -2.66 0.56
CA ASP A 302 -10.66 -2.19 -0.55
C ASP A 302 -11.69 -3.24 -0.95
N PHE A 303 -12.91 -2.79 -1.21
CA PHE A 303 -14.08 -3.63 -1.47
C PHE A 303 -14.88 -3.14 -2.68
N PHE A 304 -15.66 -4.05 -3.25
CA PHE A 304 -16.83 -3.73 -4.05
C PHE A 304 -18.10 -4.07 -3.25
N VAL A 305 -19.04 -3.14 -3.19
CA VAL A 305 -20.39 -3.40 -2.70
C VAL A 305 -21.30 -3.55 -3.91
N MET A 306 -21.74 -4.78 -4.19
CA MET A 306 -22.50 -5.10 -5.40
C MET A 306 -23.79 -4.28 -5.49
N ARG A 307 -24.09 -3.75 -6.67
CA ARG A 307 -25.29 -2.92 -6.88
C ARG A 307 -26.59 -3.72 -6.77
N LYS A 308 -26.56 -4.99 -7.19
CA LYS A 308 -27.74 -5.85 -7.29
C LYS A 308 -28.30 -6.27 -5.92
N ASP A 309 -27.43 -6.70 -5.00
CA ASP A 309 -27.84 -7.37 -3.76
C ASP A 309 -27.11 -6.85 -2.51
N ARG A 310 -26.27 -5.81 -2.68
CA ARG A 310 -25.49 -5.19 -1.62
C ARG A 310 -24.53 -6.15 -0.93
N GLU A 311 -24.10 -7.23 -1.63
CA GLU A 311 -23.06 -8.09 -1.12
C GLU A 311 -21.71 -7.38 -1.10
N VAL A 312 -20.93 -7.68 -0.06
CA VAL A 312 -19.58 -7.14 0.16
C VAL A 312 -18.56 -8.11 -0.43
N VAL A 313 -17.80 -7.65 -1.41
CA VAL A 313 -16.79 -8.41 -2.13
C VAL A 313 -15.43 -7.80 -1.85
N PHE A 314 -14.54 -8.54 -1.19
CA PHE A 314 -13.16 -8.12 -0.94
C PHE A 314 -12.40 -8.01 -2.27
N ASN A 315 -11.66 -6.92 -2.46
CA ASN A 315 -10.81 -6.69 -3.62
C ASN A 315 -9.33 -6.90 -3.28
N GLU A 316 -8.78 -6.01 -2.45
CA GLU A 316 -7.36 -6.04 -2.06
C GLU A 316 -7.13 -5.40 -0.70
N ILE A 317 -5.90 -5.54 -0.18
CA ILE A 317 -5.44 -4.90 1.03
C ILE A 317 -4.09 -4.23 0.77
N ASN A 318 -3.95 -2.99 1.21
CA ASN A 318 -2.75 -2.17 1.06
C ASN A 318 -2.09 -2.01 2.42
N THR A 319 -0.87 -2.51 2.57
CA THR A 319 -0.16 -2.58 3.84
C THR A 319 0.47 -1.27 4.27
N ILE A 320 0.89 -0.43 3.32
CA ILE A 320 1.36 0.94 3.57
C ILE A 320 0.57 1.88 2.66
N PRO A 321 -0.68 2.22 3.02
CA PRO A 321 -1.49 3.14 2.22
C PRO A 321 -0.86 4.53 2.15
N GLY A 322 -1.23 5.32 1.14
CA GLY A 322 -0.75 6.69 0.99
C GLY A 322 -1.10 7.59 2.18
N PHE A 323 -0.23 8.54 2.47
CA PHE A 323 -0.37 9.54 3.53
C PHE A 323 -0.35 10.98 3.00
N THR A 324 -0.62 11.20 1.70
CA THR A 324 -0.76 12.53 1.14
C THR A 324 -2.03 13.23 1.67
N SER A 325 -2.14 14.53 1.47
CA SER A 325 -3.32 15.32 1.87
C SER A 325 -4.63 14.86 1.20
N ILE A 326 -4.54 14.16 0.07
CA ILE A 326 -5.70 13.60 -0.64
C ILE A 326 -5.92 12.11 -0.35
N SER A 327 -5.00 11.43 0.35
CA SER A 327 -5.06 10.00 0.60
C SER A 327 -6.24 9.61 1.48
N MET A 328 -6.87 8.49 1.14
CA MET A 328 -8.08 8.01 1.81
C MET A 328 -7.81 7.61 3.27
N TYR A 329 -6.68 6.92 3.55
CA TYR A 329 -6.41 6.36 4.89
C TYR A 329 -6.48 7.41 6.02
N PRO A 330 -5.73 8.54 5.99
CA PRO A 330 -5.83 9.56 7.04
C PRO A 330 -7.20 10.24 7.07
N LYS A 331 -7.85 10.48 5.92
CA LYS A 331 -9.18 11.09 5.86
C LYS A 331 -10.27 10.23 6.49
N LEU A 332 -10.18 8.91 6.32
CA LEU A 332 -11.12 7.96 6.93
C LEU A 332 -11.03 7.99 8.45
N PHE A 333 -9.81 8.06 9.01
CA PHE A 333 -9.64 8.18 10.45
C PHE A 333 -10.02 9.56 10.98
N GLU A 334 -9.74 10.64 10.27
CA GLU A 334 -10.21 11.97 10.61
C GLU A 334 -11.74 12.02 10.69
N ALA A 335 -12.45 11.45 9.70
CA ALA A 335 -13.90 11.32 9.72
C ALA A 335 -14.42 10.36 10.81
N SER A 336 -13.57 9.49 11.34
CA SER A 336 -13.84 8.60 12.48
C SER A 336 -13.48 9.22 13.83
N GLY A 337 -13.06 10.50 13.87
CA GLY A 337 -12.74 11.23 15.10
C GLY A 337 -11.29 11.09 15.57
N ILE A 338 -10.38 10.58 14.73
CA ILE A 338 -8.93 10.51 15.03
C ILE A 338 -8.20 11.49 14.11
N PRO A 339 -7.79 12.67 14.60
CA PRO A 339 -7.03 13.65 13.83
C PRO A 339 -5.70 13.09 13.31
N TYR A 340 -5.22 13.60 12.19
CA TYR A 340 -4.04 13.07 11.53
C TYR A 340 -2.78 13.03 12.45
N PRO A 341 -2.42 14.08 13.23
CA PRO A 341 -1.28 13.97 14.13
C PRO A 341 -1.44 12.87 15.19
N GLU A 342 -2.66 12.71 15.74
CA GLU A 342 -2.96 11.64 16.69
C GLU A 342 -2.87 10.24 16.03
N LEU A 343 -3.29 10.13 14.78
CA LEU A 343 -3.14 8.88 14.02
C LEU A 343 -1.67 8.47 13.89
N LEU A 344 -0.78 9.41 13.59
CA LEU A 344 0.66 9.16 13.52
C LEU A 344 1.25 8.74 14.89
N ASP A 345 0.84 9.41 15.98
CA ASP A 345 1.25 9.03 17.33
C ASP A 345 0.84 7.59 17.64
N ARG A 346 -0.43 7.22 17.40
CA ARG A 346 -0.94 5.86 17.63
C ARG A 346 -0.21 4.80 16.78
N LEU A 347 0.15 5.12 15.53
CA LEU A 347 0.92 4.22 14.68
C LEU A 347 2.32 3.97 15.22
N ILE A 348 2.99 5.00 15.74
CA ILE A 348 4.30 4.89 16.39
C ILE A 348 4.19 4.07 17.70
N GLU A 349 3.17 4.32 18.49
CA GLU A 349 2.91 3.55 19.72
C GLU A 349 2.70 2.06 19.42
N LEU A 350 1.85 1.73 18.44
CA LEU A 350 1.61 0.35 17.98
C LEU A 350 2.89 -0.35 17.49
N ALA A 351 3.76 0.38 16.80
CA ALA A 351 5.05 -0.16 16.37
C ALA A 351 5.97 -0.51 17.54
N MET A 352 5.87 0.22 18.63
CA MET A 352 6.69 0.01 19.85
C MET A 352 6.17 -1.10 20.77
N GLU A 353 4.93 -1.57 20.57
CA GLU A 353 4.34 -2.72 21.31
C GLU A 353 4.89 -4.08 20.82
N ALA A 354 5.62 -4.14 19.72
CA ALA A 354 5.96 -5.37 18.99
C ALA A 354 7.23 -6.06 19.53
#